data_aad1d8b683b9756c6cb53c717926bcf9
#
_entry.id   aad1d8b683b9756c6cb53c717926bcf9
#
_cell.length_a   1.000
_cell.length_b   1.000
_cell.length_c   1.000
_cell.angle_alpha   90.00
_cell.angle_beta   90.00
_cell.angle_gamma   90.00
#
_symmetry.space_group_name_H-M   'P 1'
#
loop_
_entity.id
_entity.type
_entity.pdbx_description
1 polymer ?
#
loop_
_entity_poly.entity_id
_entity_poly.type
_entity_poly.pdbx_seq_one_letter_code
_entity_poly.pdbx_strand_id
1 'polypeptide(L)'
;RSVVVRKYKYQNNQGKVPDDKKNILNRDFTTTTINQKWVTDITYIHVLKEGWTYLASVMDLYNRKIIGYSYGKNPTAELAKKAVENACLNVEDTTGIILHSDLGSQYTSAVFEDMLIEKNMKHSFSRKGNPYDNACMESFHSVLKKEEVYLNTYHTFEEAKTAIFDYIESWYNRRRRHSALDYKTPQQVEDEILAA
;
A
#
# COMPACT_ATOMS: atom_id res chain seq x y z
N ARG A 1 -24.67 -0.44 -33.65
CA ARG A 1 -24.83 -1.71 -32.88
C ARG A 1 -24.18 -1.52 -31.53
N SER A 2 -25.00 -1.56 -30.46
CA SER A 2 -24.53 -1.51 -29.08
C SER A 2 -23.79 -2.81 -28.76
N VAL A 3 -22.51 -2.71 -28.37
CA VAL A 3 -21.74 -3.84 -27.90
C VAL A 3 -22.02 -4.01 -26.39
N VAL A 4 -22.81 -5.03 -26.05
CA VAL A 4 -23.06 -5.40 -24.66
C VAL A 4 -21.81 -6.07 -24.11
N VAL A 5 -21.00 -5.36 -23.33
CA VAL A 5 -19.89 -5.95 -22.59
C VAL A 5 -20.49 -6.81 -21.47
N ARG A 6 -20.30 -8.12 -21.52
CA ARG A 6 -20.68 -9.03 -20.44
C ARG A 6 -19.89 -8.64 -19.19
N LYS A 7 -20.58 -8.15 -18.15
CA LYS A 7 -19.96 -7.96 -16.83
C LYS A 7 -19.46 -9.31 -16.34
N TYR A 8 -18.18 -9.37 -16.00
CA TYR A 8 -17.56 -10.54 -15.38
C TYR A 8 -18.28 -10.79 -14.05
N LYS A 9 -19.01 -11.94 -13.96
CA LYS A 9 -19.58 -12.35 -12.67
C LYS A 9 -18.47 -12.99 -11.86
N TYR A 10 -18.01 -12.30 -10.84
CA TYR A 10 -17.14 -12.87 -9.82
C TYR A 10 -17.84 -14.08 -9.19
N GLN A 11 -17.25 -15.26 -9.34
CA GLN A 11 -17.75 -16.44 -8.62
C GLN A 11 -17.40 -16.25 -7.15
N ASN A 12 -18.44 -16.01 -6.34
CA ASN A 12 -18.33 -15.98 -4.88
C ASN A 12 -18.08 -17.41 -4.38
N ASN A 13 -16.84 -17.85 -4.34
CA ASN A 13 -16.46 -18.95 -3.48
C ASN A 13 -16.51 -18.45 -2.04
N GLN A 14 -17.63 -18.72 -1.37
CA GLN A 14 -17.83 -18.45 0.07
C GLN A 14 -17.06 -19.49 0.91
N GLY A 15 -15.72 -19.50 0.78
CA GLY A 15 -14.88 -20.12 1.80
C GLY A 15 -14.96 -19.26 3.06
N LYS A 16 -15.25 -19.83 4.22
CA LYS A 16 -15.08 -19.14 5.51
C LYS A 16 -13.65 -18.63 5.56
N VAL A 17 -13.48 -17.33 5.80
CA VAL A 17 -12.17 -16.77 6.11
C VAL A 17 -11.69 -17.45 7.40
N PRO A 18 -10.51 -18.06 7.42
CA PRO A 18 -9.98 -18.68 8.63
C PRO A 18 -10.01 -17.70 9.81
N ASP A 19 -10.24 -18.21 11.02
CA ASP A 19 -10.38 -17.37 12.22
C ASP A 19 -9.12 -16.55 12.57
N ASP A 20 -7.98 -16.95 12.06
CA ASP A 20 -6.70 -16.26 12.17
C ASP A 20 -6.57 -15.02 11.26
N LYS A 21 -7.41 -14.91 10.21
CA LYS A 21 -7.40 -13.80 9.24
C LYS A 21 -8.49 -12.78 9.53
N LYS A 22 -8.42 -12.14 10.68
CA LYS A 22 -9.42 -11.18 11.16
C LYS A 22 -9.15 -9.75 10.69
N ASN A 23 -10.21 -8.98 10.50
CA ASN A 23 -10.12 -7.54 10.33
C ASN A 23 -9.94 -6.87 11.70
N ILE A 24 -8.69 -6.76 12.16
CA ILE A 24 -8.34 -6.10 13.43
C ILE A 24 -8.53 -4.59 13.31
N LEU A 25 -8.20 -4.00 12.15
CA LEU A 25 -8.33 -2.58 11.88
C LEU A 25 -9.78 -2.09 11.94
N ASN A 26 -10.72 -2.93 11.46
CA ASN A 26 -12.17 -2.69 11.47
C ASN A 26 -12.60 -1.27 11.04
N ARG A 27 -11.92 -0.70 10.02
CA ARG A 27 -12.09 0.68 9.53
C ARG A 27 -11.77 1.78 10.53
N ASP A 28 -11.16 1.44 11.64
CA ASP A 28 -10.62 2.43 12.56
C ASP A 28 -9.24 2.88 12.07
N PHE A 29 -9.24 3.89 11.21
CA PHE A 29 -8.03 4.50 10.64
C PHE A 29 -7.44 5.58 11.55
N THR A 30 -8.02 5.79 12.74
CA THR A 30 -7.52 6.79 13.68
C THR A 30 -6.25 6.29 14.36
N THR A 31 -5.29 7.17 14.52
CA THR A 31 -4.01 6.93 15.17
C THR A 31 -3.63 8.17 15.98
N THR A 32 -2.86 8.02 17.02
CA THR A 32 -2.41 9.13 17.89
C THR A 32 -0.96 9.51 17.63
N THR A 33 -0.19 8.63 16.97
CA THR A 33 1.20 8.87 16.59
C THR A 33 1.56 8.01 15.36
N ILE A 34 2.74 8.24 14.79
CA ILE A 34 3.32 7.41 13.74
C ILE A 34 3.57 5.98 14.23
N ASN A 35 3.66 5.03 13.29
CA ASN A 35 4.00 3.63 13.53
C ASN A 35 3.03 2.84 14.42
N GLN A 36 1.76 3.24 14.49
CA GLN A 36 0.71 2.44 15.14
C GLN A 36 -0.02 1.52 14.19
N LYS A 37 -0.41 2.06 13.03
CA LYS A 37 -1.19 1.34 12.02
C LYS A 37 -0.65 1.66 10.63
N TRP A 38 -0.29 0.63 9.91
CA TRP A 38 0.14 0.70 8.52
C TRP A 38 -0.86 -0.01 7.62
N VAL A 39 -0.98 0.47 6.41
CA VAL A 39 -1.77 -0.19 5.36
C VAL A 39 -0.87 -0.48 4.16
N THR A 40 -1.11 -1.61 3.50
CA THR A 40 -0.34 -2.04 2.33
C THR A 40 -1.25 -2.55 1.22
N ASP A 41 -0.82 -2.35 -0.01
CA ASP A 41 -1.49 -2.87 -1.19
C ASP A 41 -0.55 -2.86 -2.40
N ILE A 42 -0.92 -3.61 -3.45
CA ILE A 42 -0.18 -3.70 -4.71
C ILE A 42 -1.02 -3.06 -5.81
N THR A 43 -0.42 -2.13 -6.55
CA THR A 43 -1.00 -1.60 -7.79
C THR A 43 -0.16 -1.98 -9.00
N TYR A 44 -0.76 -1.91 -10.19
CA TYR A 44 -0.10 -2.23 -11.45
C TYR A 44 0.12 -0.99 -12.31
N ILE A 45 1.23 -0.99 -13.05
CA ILE A 45 1.68 0.10 -13.92
C ILE A 45 2.13 -0.51 -15.24
N HIS A 46 1.69 0.05 -16.36
CA HIS A 46 2.06 -0.45 -17.67
C HIS A 46 3.36 0.21 -18.16
N VAL A 47 4.27 -0.64 -18.66
CA VAL A 47 5.55 -0.24 -19.26
C VAL A 47 5.63 -0.83 -20.67
N LEU A 48 5.96 -0.04 -21.70
CA LEU A 48 5.83 -0.46 -23.09
C LEU A 48 6.61 -1.74 -23.44
N LYS A 49 7.85 -1.84 -22.99
CA LYS A 49 8.72 -3.00 -23.28
C LYS A 49 8.51 -4.20 -22.36
N GLU A 50 7.93 -3.97 -21.18
CA GLU A 50 7.85 -4.98 -20.12
C GLU A 50 6.41 -5.48 -19.89
N GLY A 51 5.39 -4.75 -20.39
CA GLY A 51 4.00 -4.99 -20.08
C GLY A 51 3.62 -4.50 -18.67
N TRP A 52 2.85 -5.30 -17.93
CA TRP A 52 2.43 -4.94 -16.58
C TRP A 52 3.55 -5.14 -15.56
N THR A 53 3.76 -4.13 -14.76
CA THR A 53 4.67 -4.11 -13.62
C THR A 53 3.91 -3.72 -12.37
N TYR A 54 4.47 -3.92 -11.19
CA TYR A 54 3.74 -3.88 -9.93
C TYR A 54 4.49 -3.06 -8.88
N LEU A 55 3.75 -2.23 -8.17
CA LEU A 55 4.23 -1.45 -7.04
C LEU A 55 3.52 -1.92 -5.79
N ALA A 56 4.24 -2.51 -4.86
CA ALA A 56 3.80 -2.72 -3.48
C ALA A 56 4.17 -1.49 -2.64
N SER A 57 3.24 -0.97 -1.86
CA SER A 57 3.44 0.24 -1.06
C SER A 57 2.93 0.04 0.36
N VAL A 58 3.59 0.68 1.32
CA VAL A 58 3.20 0.72 2.73
C VAL A 58 3.02 2.18 3.14
N MET A 59 1.87 2.49 3.73
CA MET A 59 1.52 3.82 4.21
C MET A 59 1.31 3.79 5.72
N ASP A 60 1.87 4.75 6.42
CA ASP A 60 1.51 5.02 7.81
C ASP A 60 0.19 5.82 7.86
N LEU A 61 -0.76 5.36 8.67
CA LEU A 61 -2.08 5.97 8.75
C LEU A 61 -2.09 7.30 9.50
N TYR A 62 -1.10 7.62 10.31
CA TYR A 62 -1.04 8.87 11.04
C TYR A 62 -0.76 10.06 10.12
N ASN A 63 0.34 9.98 9.40
CA ASN A 63 0.81 11.06 8.54
C ASN A 63 0.55 10.84 7.04
N ARG A 64 -0.06 9.71 6.65
CA ARG A 64 -0.32 9.32 5.25
C ARG A 64 0.95 9.20 4.40
N LYS A 65 2.12 9.14 5.02
CA LYS A 65 3.41 8.98 4.34
C LYS A 65 3.54 7.58 3.76
N ILE A 66 4.06 7.48 2.56
CA ILE A 66 4.52 6.21 2.01
C ILE A 66 5.89 5.97 2.62
N ILE A 67 5.95 5.04 3.57
CA ILE A 67 7.14 4.75 4.38
C ILE A 67 7.98 3.60 3.85
N GLY A 68 7.42 2.80 2.94
CA GLY A 68 8.12 1.73 2.27
C GLY A 68 7.42 1.33 0.99
N TYR A 69 8.19 0.90 0.01
CA TYR A 69 7.66 0.40 -1.25
C TYR A 69 8.68 -0.50 -1.96
N SER A 70 8.18 -1.28 -2.90
CA SER A 70 8.99 -2.13 -3.79
C SER A 70 8.34 -2.19 -5.16
N TYR A 71 9.15 -2.05 -6.21
CA TYR A 71 8.68 -2.09 -7.59
C TYR A 71 9.28 -3.30 -8.32
N GLY A 72 8.45 -4.06 -9.01
CA GLY A 72 8.87 -5.32 -9.63
C GLY A 72 8.03 -5.73 -10.83
N LYS A 73 8.49 -6.77 -11.54
CA LYS A 73 7.84 -7.29 -12.74
C LYS A 73 6.69 -8.26 -12.43
N ASN A 74 6.62 -8.79 -11.22
CA ASN A 74 5.60 -9.76 -10.82
C ASN A 74 5.02 -9.41 -9.44
N PRO A 75 3.71 -9.61 -9.21
CA PRO A 75 3.07 -9.34 -7.92
C PRO A 75 3.27 -10.53 -6.96
N THR A 76 4.48 -10.72 -6.49
CA THR A 76 4.86 -11.85 -5.63
C THR A 76 4.78 -11.50 -4.14
N ALA A 77 4.80 -12.52 -3.29
CA ALA A 77 4.92 -12.34 -1.84
C ALA A 77 6.22 -11.62 -1.46
N GLU A 78 7.31 -11.90 -2.17
CA GLU A 78 8.61 -11.25 -1.98
C GLU A 78 8.55 -9.75 -2.29
N LEU A 79 7.75 -9.35 -3.32
CA LEU A 79 7.54 -7.92 -3.63
C LEU A 79 6.85 -7.21 -2.45
N ALA A 80 5.78 -7.80 -1.92
CA ALA A 80 5.06 -7.27 -0.77
C ALA A 80 5.94 -7.25 0.49
N LYS A 81 6.64 -8.36 0.77
CA LYS A 81 7.60 -8.49 1.87
C LYS A 81 8.65 -7.39 1.81
N LYS A 82 9.27 -7.17 0.65
CA LYS A 82 10.30 -6.15 0.46
C LYS A 82 9.80 -4.74 0.73
N ALA A 83 8.55 -4.43 0.37
CA ALA A 83 7.95 -3.13 0.68
C ALA A 83 7.83 -2.91 2.20
N VAL A 84 7.40 -3.94 2.95
CA VAL A 84 7.32 -3.88 4.42
C VAL A 84 8.70 -3.84 5.07
N GLU A 85 9.66 -4.62 4.59
CA GLU A 85 11.05 -4.55 5.06
C GLU A 85 11.64 -3.15 4.89
N ASN A 86 11.40 -2.52 3.74
CA ASN A 86 11.84 -1.14 3.49
C ASN A 86 11.14 -0.15 4.45
N ALA A 87 9.87 -0.34 4.76
CA ALA A 87 9.15 0.47 5.75
C ALA A 87 9.77 0.35 7.16
N CYS A 88 10.26 -0.84 7.52
CA CYS A 88 10.88 -1.09 8.82
C CYS A 88 12.30 -0.52 8.98
N LEU A 89 12.97 -0.09 7.90
CA LEU A 89 14.38 0.36 7.97
C LEU A 89 14.59 1.57 8.89
N ASN A 90 13.57 2.42 9.02
CA ASN A 90 13.65 3.65 9.81
C ASN A 90 12.82 3.58 11.10
N VAL A 91 12.46 2.38 11.55
CA VAL A 91 11.66 2.15 12.75
C VAL A 91 12.46 1.29 13.71
N GLU A 92 12.73 1.82 14.90
CA GLU A 92 13.54 1.12 15.92
C GLU A 92 12.81 -0.10 16.50
N ASP A 93 11.50 0.02 16.72
CA ASP A 93 10.67 -1.06 17.26
C ASP A 93 9.36 -1.19 16.45
N THR A 94 9.18 -2.35 15.85
CA THR A 94 7.98 -2.70 15.08
C THR A 94 6.95 -3.48 15.88
N THR A 95 7.21 -3.72 17.16
CA THR A 95 6.37 -4.53 18.05
C THR A 95 4.98 -3.94 18.18
N GLY A 96 3.98 -4.73 17.84
CA GLY A 96 2.57 -4.36 17.98
C GLY A 96 2.00 -3.47 16.89
N ILE A 97 2.81 -3.00 15.91
CA ILE A 97 2.30 -2.29 14.73
C ILE A 97 1.26 -3.17 14.03
N ILE A 98 0.12 -2.60 13.71
CA ILE A 98 -0.92 -3.28 12.94
C ILE A 98 -0.67 -3.01 11.46
N LEU A 99 -0.31 -4.05 10.70
CA LEU A 99 -0.25 -3.98 9.23
C LEU A 99 -1.56 -4.52 8.65
N HIS A 100 -2.27 -3.70 7.89
CA HIS A 100 -3.51 -4.07 7.24
C HIS A 100 -3.31 -4.27 5.74
N SER A 101 -3.79 -5.41 5.22
CA SER A 101 -3.75 -5.75 3.79
C SER A 101 -5.10 -6.30 3.30
N ASP A 102 -5.21 -6.53 2.02
CA ASP A 102 -6.26 -7.38 1.47
C ASP A 102 -5.97 -8.88 1.71
N LEU A 103 -6.89 -9.74 1.26
CA LEU A 103 -6.74 -11.22 1.31
C LEU A 103 -6.01 -11.76 0.06
N GLY A 104 -5.19 -10.97 -0.60
CA GLY A 104 -4.39 -11.41 -1.74
C GLY A 104 -3.42 -12.54 -1.36
N SER A 105 -3.14 -13.44 -2.32
CA SER A 105 -2.23 -14.57 -2.10
C SER A 105 -0.83 -14.13 -1.68
N GLN A 106 -0.41 -12.92 -2.05
CA GLN A 106 0.86 -12.33 -1.68
C GLN A 106 0.95 -12.11 -0.17
N TYR A 107 -0.13 -11.58 0.42
CA TYR A 107 -0.22 -11.25 1.85
C TYR A 107 -0.59 -12.45 2.72
N THR A 108 -1.21 -13.48 2.16
CA THR A 108 -1.60 -14.70 2.90
C THR A 108 -0.59 -15.83 2.78
N SER A 109 0.57 -15.58 2.17
CA SER A 109 1.66 -16.55 2.01
C SER A 109 2.43 -16.74 3.32
N ALA A 110 2.97 -17.95 3.53
CA ALA A 110 3.80 -18.24 4.70
C ALA A 110 5.01 -17.29 4.78
N VAL A 111 5.67 -17.01 3.67
CA VAL A 111 6.83 -16.10 3.62
C VAL A 111 6.50 -14.70 4.14
N PHE A 112 5.31 -14.20 3.85
CA PHE A 112 4.88 -12.89 4.32
C PHE A 112 4.48 -12.91 5.81
N GLU A 113 3.73 -13.93 6.23
CA GLU A 113 3.34 -14.12 7.62
C GLU A 113 4.54 -14.34 8.55
N ASP A 114 5.49 -15.19 8.15
CA ASP A 114 6.73 -15.46 8.92
C ASP A 114 7.52 -14.16 9.15
N MET A 115 7.61 -13.29 8.15
CA MET A 115 8.26 -11.99 8.29
C MET A 115 7.55 -11.09 9.30
N LEU A 116 6.20 -11.06 9.31
CA LEU A 116 5.46 -10.26 10.29
C LEU A 116 5.62 -10.80 11.71
N ILE A 117 5.66 -12.12 11.88
CA ILE A 117 5.93 -12.77 13.17
C ILE A 117 7.33 -12.39 13.66
N GLU A 118 8.38 -12.50 12.81
CA GLU A 118 9.75 -12.11 13.12
C GLU A 118 9.84 -10.66 13.60
N LYS A 119 9.05 -9.76 12.99
CA LYS A 119 8.99 -8.34 13.35
C LYS A 119 8.03 -8.01 14.47
N ASN A 120 7.39 -9.01 15.09
CA ASN A 120 6.37 -8.83 16.14
C ASN A 120 5.20 -7.90 15.73
N MET A 121 4.86 -7.86 14.46
CA MET A 121 3.75 -7.09 13.91
C MET A 121 2.44 -7.87 13.98
N LYS A 122 1.31 -7.17 14.01
CA LYS A 122 -0.03 -7.78 13.96
C LYS A 122 -0.60 -7.65 12.55
N HIS A 123 -1.00 -8.78 11.95
CA HIS A 123 -1.64 -8.76 10.63
C HIS A 123 -3.16 -8.57 10.76
N SER A 124 -3.68 -7.62 10.01
CA SER A 124 -5.11 -7.32 9.88
C SER A 124 -5.53 -7.46 8.43
N PHE A 125 -6.67 -8.09 8.16
CA PHE A 125 -7.12 -8.34 6.79
C PHE A 125 -8.41 -7.59 6.46
N SER A 126 -8.49 -7.03 5.25
CA SER A 126 -9.74 -6.52 4.70
C SER A 126 -10.77 -7.64 4.55
N ARG A 127 -12.03 -7.31 4.79
CA ARG A 127 -13.13 -8.25 4.50
C ARG A 127 -13.25 -8.45 3.00
N LYS A 128 -13.51 -9.69 2.59
CA LYS A 128 -13.63 -10.04 1.17
C LYS A 128 -14.67 -9.17 0.45
N GLY A 129 -14.25 -8.52 -0.64
CA GLY A 129 -15.14 -7.69 -1.47
C GLY A 129 -15.52 -6.35 -0.83
N ASN A 130 -14.78 -5.87 0.15
CA ASN A 130 -15.06 -4.63 0.86
C ASN A 130 -13.93 -3.60 0.67
N PRO A 131 -13.97 -2.79 -0.42
CA PRO A 131 -12.92 -1.83 -0.74
C PRO A 131 -12.70 -0.79 0.36
N TYR A 132 -13.75 -0.40 1.08
CA TYR A 132 -13.65 0.60 2.16
C TYR A 132 -12.70 0.20 3.30
N ASP A 133 -12.33 -1.07 3.40
CA ASP A 133 -11.44 -1.55 4.44
C ASP A 133 -9.98 -1.12 4.17
N ASN A 134 -9.61 -0.79 2.91
CA ASN A 134 -8.30 -0.27 2.53
C ASN A 134 -8.36 1.08 1.76
N ALA A 135 -9.35 1.92 2.09
CA ALA A 135 -9.64 3.16 1.36
C ALA A 135 -8.44 4.14 1.28
N CYS A 136 -7.55 4.12 2.27
CA CYS A 136 -6.38 5.01 2.29
C CYS A 136 -5.38 4.63 1.17
N MET A 137 -5.12 3.34 0.97
CA MET A 137 -4.25 2.88 -0.12
C MET A 137 -4.91 3.05 -1.49
N GLU A 138 -6.21 2.79 -1.60
CA GLU A 138 -6.95 3.05 -2.85
C GLU A 138 -6.88 4.52 -3.24
N SER A 139 -6.99 5.43 -2.27
CA SER A 139 -6.82 6.87 -2.48
C SER A 139 -5.42 7.20 -2.99
N PHE A 140 -4.36 6.66 -2.35
CA PHE A 140 -2.99 6.85 -2.80
C PHE A 140 -2.78 6.35 -4.23
N HIS A 141 -3.22 5.11 -4.54
CA HIS A 141 -3.09 4.55 -5.88
C HIS A 141 -3.83 5.37 -6.94
N SER A 142 -5.03 5.89 -6.60
CA SER A 142 -5.78 6.77 -7.50
C SER A 142 -5.02 8.06 -7.81
N VAL A 143 -4.42 8.66 -6.78
CA VAL A 143 -3.65 9.91 -6.90
C VAL A 143 -2.36 9.66 -7.70
N LEU A 144 -1.57 8.63 -7.36
CA LEU A 144 -0.39 8.22 -8.12
C LEU A 144 -0.71 8.03 -9.61
N LYS A 145 -1.80 7.30 -9.90
CA LYS A 145 -2.20 7.05 -11.30
C LYS A 145 -2.57 8.33 -12.03
N LYS A 146 -3.30 9.24 -11.39
CA LYS A 146 -3.76 10.50 -12.02
C LYS A 146 -2.66 11.54 -12.16
N GLU A 147 -1.77 11.66 -11.17
CA GLU A 147 -0.77 12.71 -11.10
C GLU A 147 0.55 12.32 -11.79
N GLU A 148 0.82 11.02 -11.96
CA GLU A 148 2.07 10.53 -12.52
C GLU A 148 1.83 9.51 -13.66
N VAL A 149 1.21 8.37 -13.38
CA VAL A 149 1.20 7.22 -14.30
C VAL A 149 0.45 7.50 -15.60
N TYR A 150 -0.73 8.15 -15.54
CA TYR A 150 -1.54 8.44 -16.73
C TYR A 150 -1.05 9.64 -17.54
N LEU A 151 -0.16 10.44 -16.98
CA LEU A 151 0.45 11.58 -17.66
C LEU A 151 1.72 11.20 -18.44
N ASN A 152 2.28 10.02 -18.15
CA ASN A 152 3.55 9.58 -18.71
C ASN A 152 3.42 8.24 -19.44
N THR A 153 4.31 8.02 -20.39
CA THR A 153 4.48 6.74 -21.07
C THR A 153 5.88 6.22 -20.78
N TYR A 154 5.97 5.17 -19.99
CA TYR A 154 7.26 4.57 -19.64
C TYR A 154 7.68 3.56 -20.72
N HIS A 155 8.89 3.72 -21.26
CA HIS A 155 9.42 2.82 -22.27
C HIS A 155 10.13 1.61 -21.65
N THR A 156 10.78 1.80 -20.48
CA THR A 156 11.55 0.76 -19.79
C THR A 156 11.17 0.66 -18.32
N PHE A 157 11.49 -0.50 -17.73
CA PHE A 157 11.30 -0.74 -16.29
C PHE A 157 12.04 0.29 -15.41
N GLU A 158 13.29 0.62 -15.75
CA GLU A 158 14.09 1.56 -14.97
C GLU A 158 13.56 2.99 -15.08
N GLU A 159 13.02 3.39 -16.23
CA GLU A 159 12.35 4.69 -16.38
C GLU A 159 11.14 4.79 -15.47
N ALA A 160 10.25 3.80 -15.48
CA ALA A 160 9.10 3.76 -14.59
C ALA A 160 9.50 3.74 -13.12
N LYS A 161 10.50 2.94 -12.76
CA LYS A 161 11.02 2.82 -11.39
C LYS A 161 11.53 4.18 -10.88
N THR A 162 12.29 4.90 -11.69
CA THR A 162 12.82 6.22 -11.32
C THR A 162 11.70 7.23 -11.14
N ALA A 163 10.75 7.30 -12.09
CA ALA A 163 9.62 8.22 -12.02
C ALA A 163 8.73 7.97 -10.78
N ILE A 164 8.46 6.70 -10.46
CA ILE A 164 7.69 6.32 -9.27
C ILE A 164 8.45 6.69 -7.99
N PHE A 165 9.76 6.44 -7.94
CA PHE A 165 10.61 6.86 -6.83
C PHE A 165 10.53 8.37 -6.61
N ASP A 166 10.76 9.16 -7.66
CA ASP A 166 10.72 10.62 -7.60
C ASP A 166 9.34 11.13 -7.18
N TYR A 167 8.27 10.51 -7.71
CA TYR A 167 6.91 10.86 -7.33
C TYR A 167 6.67 10.62 -5.83
N ILE A 168 7.03 9.45 -5.30
CA ILE A 168 6.79 9.12 -3.88
C ILE A 168 7.63 9.99 -2.97
N GLU A 169 8.95 10.03 -3.20
CA GLU A 169 9.88 10.69 -2.27
C GLU A 169 9.87 12.20 -2.36
N SER A 170 9.83 12.74 -3.58
CA SER A 170 9.99 14.19 -3.79
C SER A 170 8.66 14.92 -3.83
N TRP A 171 7.64 14.30 -4.42
CA TRP A 171 6.34 14.96 -4.60
C TRP A 171 5.33 14.54 -3.53
N TYR A 172 4.92 13.26 -3.47
CA TYR A 172 3.84 12.80 -2.60
C TYR A 172 4.17 13.04 -1.11
N ASN A 173 5.32 12.57 -0.66
CA ASN A 173 5.70 12.68 0.75
C ASN A 173 6.08 14.11 1.18
N ARG A 174 6.69 14.92 0.30
CA ARG A 174 7.33 16.19 0.71
C ARG A 174 6.65 17.46 0.19
N ARG A 175 5.87 17.39 -0.89
CA ARG A 175 5.29 18.59 -1.54
C ARG A 175 3.78 18.54 -1.66
N ARG A 176 3.22 17.35 -1.84
CA ARG A 176 1.79 17.19 -2.01
C ARG A 176 1.06 17.47 -0.69
N ARG A 177 0.14 18.45 -0.72
CA ARG A 177 -0.72 18.78 0.42
C ARG A 177 -1.92 17.86 0.47
N HIS A 178 -2.31 17.44 1.68
CA HIS A 178 -3.41 16.54 1.92
C HIS A 178 -4.50 17.20 2.78
N SER A 179 -5.74 17.22 2.29
CA SER A 179 -6.86 17.76 3.06
C SER A 179 -7.09 17.01 4.39
N ALA A 180 -6.83 15.70 4.40
CA ALA A 180 -6.90 14.88 5.61
C ALA A 180 -5.79 15.19 6.65
N LEU A 181 -4.81 16.01 6.31
CA LEU A 181 -3.70 16.46 7.15
C LEU A 181 -3.70 17.99 7.32
N ASP A 182 -4.86 18.62 7.30
CA ASP A 182 -5.02 20.07 7.38
C ASP A 182 -4.16 20.83 6.36
N TYR A 183 -4.11 20.27 5.12
CA TYR A 183 -3.30 20.77 4.00
C TYR A 183 -1.77 20.78 4.25
N LYS A 184 -1.29 20.02 5.21
CA LYS A 184 0.13 19.72 5.38
C LYS A 184 0.57 18.59 4.44
N THR A 185 1.88 18.48 4.26
CA THR A 185 2.47 17.30 3.59
C THR A 185 2.69 16.18 4.61
N PRO A 186 2.78 14.92 4.17
CA PRO A 186 3.14 13.80 5.06
C PRO A 186 4.43 14.05 5.84
N GLN A 187 5.46 14.62 5.20
CA GLN A 187 6.73 14.93 5.85
C GLN A 187 6.60 16.01 6.92
N GLN A 188 5.82 17.08 6.68
CA GLN A 188 5.59 18.13 7.68
C GLN A 188 4.94 17.57 8.94
N VAL A 189 3.96 16.66 8.81
CA VAL A 189 3.31 16.01 9.95
C VAL A 189 4.29 15.13 10.72
N GLU A 190 5.17 14.40 10.02
CA GLU A 190 6.21 13.60 10.66
C GLU A 190 7.22 14.47 11.40
N ASP A 191 7.71 15.55 10.78
CA ASP A 191 8.66 16.47 11.39
C ASP A 191 8.10 17.11 12.67
N GLU A 192 6.81 17.47 12.68
CA GLU A 192 6.13 18.03 13.85
C GLU A 192 6.08 17.03 15.03
N ILE A 193 5.80 15.74 14.77
CA ILE A 193 5.71 14.75 15.85
C ILE A 193 7.08 14.34 16.36
N LEU A 194 8.12 14.38 15.53
CA LEU A 194 9.48 14.05 15.94
C LEU A 194 10.14 15.20 16.71
N ALA A 195 9.62 16.42 16.57
CA ALA A 195 10.10 17.61 17.27
C ALA A 195 9.39 17.85 18.64
N ALA A 196 8.33 17.11 18.94
CA ALA A 196 7.51 17.27 20.14
C ALA A 196 8.00 16.40 21.30
#